data_de8119d034c1fdc16f44d50ddab2a671
#
_entry.id   de8119d034c1fdc16f44d50ddab2a671
#
_cell.length_a   1.000
_cell.length_b   1.000
_cell.length_c   1.000
_cell.angle_alpha   90.00
_cell.angle_beta   90.00
_cell.angle_gamma   90.00
#
_symmetry.space_group_name_H-M   'P 1'
#
loop_
_entity.id
_entity.type
_entity.pdbx_description
1 polymer ?
#
loop_
_entity_poly.entity_id
_entity_poly.type
_entity_poly.pdbx_seq_one_letter_code
_entity_poly.pdbx_strand_id
1 'polypeptide(L)'
;KQGIFLVTVDRGLDKPVQDVNVAGDNAGFGRAAAQAIAKALDGKGDILVMEGIPCVVNTDRVEAFKAEIAKHPGIKILESQSAYWDTEKGLKLMENYLQKYPKIDAVWVGDDDVLLGALKALKESGRKDVKLMLGGGGSKHVVKMVLDKDPIVNMTVTYPPKMIEEGIVAAIAGLRNGGKAADGKTKIVMPSEIVNAENAGEFYFADSIY
;
A
#
# COMPACT_ATOMS: atom_id res chain seq x y z
N LYS A 1 -33.44 -13.61 0.55
CA LYS A 1 -33.28 -12.30 -0.14
C LYS A 1 -34.37 -11.39 0.42
N GLN A 2 -33.98 -10.41 1.24
CA GLN A 2 -34.92 -9.51 1.96
C GLN A 2 -35.02 -8.12 1.29
N GLY A 3 -34.60 -7.98 0.02
CA GLY A 3 -34.63 -6.70 -0.70
C GLY A 3 -33.62 -5.66 -0.18
N ILE A 4 -32.56 -6.11 0.55
CA ILE A 4 -31.50 -5.24 1.03
C ILE A 4 -30.49 -5.03 -0.09
N PHE A 5 -30.20 -3.76 -0.39
CA PHE A 5 -29.09 -3.36 -1.26
C PHE A 5 -27.80 -3.26 -0.45
N LEU A 6 -26.81 -4.11 -0.78
CA LEU A 6 -25.59 -4.24 0.00
C LEU A 6 -24.41 -3.61 -0.73
N VAL A 7 -23.80 -2.60 -0.12
CA VAL A 7 -22.54 -2.01 -0.58
C VAL A 7 -21.42 -2.38 0.40
N THR A 8 -20.32 -2.90 -0.12
CA THR A 8 -19.10 -3.13 0.66
C THR A 8 -18.04 -2.12 0.25
N VAL A 9 -17.25 -1.66 1.23
CA VAL A 9 -16.17 -0.69 1.02
C VAL A 9 -14.86 -1.28 1.52
N ASP A 10 -13.78 -1.05 0.81
CA ASP A 10 -12.43 -1.53 1.05
C ASP A 10 -12.32 -3.05 0.83
N ARG A 11 -12.70 -3.86 1.80
CA ARG A 11 -12.61 -5.31 1.71
C ARG A 11 -13.85 -5.91 1.06
N GLY A 12 -13.63 -6.78 0.08
CA GLY A 12 -14.68 -7.61 -0.49
C GLY A 12 -15.09 -8.74 0.46
N LEU A 13 -16.10 -9.49 0.07
CA LEU A 13 -16.55 -10.70 0.74
C LEU A 13 -16.00 -11.92 -0.01
N ASP A 14 -15.72 -13.02 0.71
CA ASP A 14 -15.27 -14.29 0.10
C ASP A 14 -16.26 -14.82 -0.93
N LYS A 15 -17.56 -14.62 -0.65
CA LYS A 15 -18.63 -14.88 -1.61
C LYS A 15 -19.21 -13.54 -2.05
N PRO A 16 -19.18 -13.20 -3.36
CA PRO A 16 -19.66 -11.92 -3.86
C PRO A 16 -21.19 -11.87 -3.79
N VAL A 17 -21.72 -11.55 -2.61
CA VAL A 17 -23.16 -11.37 -2.34
C VAL A 17 -23.57 -9.90 -2.29
N GLN A 18 -22.61 -8.99 -2.32
CA GLN A 18 -22.82 -7.55 -2.38
C GLN A 18 -23.33 -7.13 -3.77
N ASP A 19 -24.15 -6.09 -3.80
CA ASP A 19 -24.63 -5.47 -5.04
C ASP A 19 -23.55 -4.56 -5.65
N VAL A 20 -22.77 -3.85 -4.78
CA VAL A 20 -21.63 -3.02 -5.16
C VAL A 20 -20.47 -3.21 -4.21
N ASN A 21 -19.26 -3.33 -4.75
CA ASN A 21 -18.02 -3.25 -3.99
C ASN A 21 -17.22 -2.01 -4.44
N VAL A 22 -16.82 -1.17 -3.49
CA VAL A 22 -15.94 -0.03 -3.70
C VAL A 22 -14.60 -0.30 -3.02
N ALA A 23 -13.52 -0.33 -3.76
CA ALA A 23 -12.19 -0.65 -3.23
C ALA A 23 -11.10 0.18 -3.91
N GLY A 24 -9.94 0.27 -3.28
CA GLY A 24 -8.74 0.78 -3.94
C GLY A 24 -8.19 -0.22 -4.97
N ASP A 25 -7.41 0.27 -5.94
CA ASP A 25 -6.67 -0.58 -6.88
C ASP A 25 -5.46 -1.22 -6.19
N ASN A 26 -5.70 -2.30 -5.45
CA ASN A 26 -4.65 -3.01 -4.72
C ASN A 26 -3.59 -3.61 -5.66
N ALA A 27 -3.99 -4.12 -6.81
CA ALA A 27 -3.04 -4.62 -7.80
C ALA A 27 -2.22 -3.47 -8.42
N GLY A 28 -2.84 -2.32 -8.71
CA GLY A 28 -2.16 -1.09 -9.13
C GLY A 28 -1.18 -0.59 -8.07
N PHE A 29 -1.57 -0.63 -6.80
CA PHE A 29 -0.71 -0.30 -5.67
C PHE A 29 0.57 -1.13 -5.67
N GLY A 30 0.46 -2.45 -5.73
CA GLY A 30 1.61 -3.36 -5.76
C GLY A 30 2.50 -3.14 -6.99
N ARG A 31 1.90 -2.99 -8.18
CA ARG A 31 2.65 -2.72 -9.42
C ARG A 31 3.40 -1.39 -9.34
N ALA A 32 2.74 -0.32 -8.91
CA ALA A 32 3.36 1.00 -8.80
C ALA A 32 4.56 0.98 -7.84
N ALA A 33 4.42 0.33 -6.69
CA ALA A 33 5.51 0.17 -5.73
C ALA A 33 6.70 -0.60 -6.33
N ALA A 34 6.43 -1.70 -7.04
CA ALA A 34 7.47 -2.52 -7.68
C ALA A 34 8.22 -1.73 -8.76
N GLN A 35 7.50 -1.00 -9.61
CA GLN A 35 8.09 -0.15 -10.66
C GLN A 35 8.95 0.98 -10.07
N ALA A 36 8.47 1.61 -8.99
CA ALA A 36 9.23 2.64 -8.29
C ALA A 36 10.53 2.10 -7.70
N ILE A 37 10.50 0.93 -7.04
CA ILE A 37 11.70 0.26 -6.51
C ILE A 37 12.65 -0.14 -7.64
N ALA A 38 12.12 -0.77 -8.70
CA ALA A 38 12.94 -1.19 -9.84
C ALA A 38 13.65 0.00 -10.48
N LYS A 39 12.96 1.13 -10.64
CA LYS A 39 13.54 2.37 -11.15
C LYS A 39 14.61 2.93 -10.20
N ALA A 40 14.33 2.99 -8.91
CA ALA A 40 15.26 3.54 -7.91
C ALA A 40 16.54 2.71 -7.76
N LEU A 41 16.47 1.40 -8.00
CA LEU A 41 17.59 0.47 -7.93
C LEU A 41 18.26 0.20 -9.30
N ASP A 42 17.85 0.88 -10.36
CA ASP A 42 18.31 0.63 -11.73
C ASP A 42 18.23 -0.86 -12.12
N GLY A 43 17.12 -1.49 -11.73
CA GLY A 43 16.80 -2.89 -12.04
C GLY A 43 17.65 -3.94 -11.33
N LYS A 44 18.45 -3.58 -10.30
CA LYS A 44 19.35 -4.52 -9.62
C LYS A 44 19.48 -4.23 -8.12
N GLY A 45 19.28 -5.25 -7.29
CA GLY A 45 19.49 -5.14 -5.85
C GLY A 45 18.80 -6.23 -5.05
N ASP A 46 19.08 -6.27 -3.77
CA ASP A 46 18.49 -7.17 -2.79
C ASP A 46 17.42 -6.44 -2.00
N ILE A 47 16.18 -6.92 -2.04
CA ILE A 47 15.05 -6.25 -1.41
C ILE A 47 14.31 -7.15 -0.41
N LEU A 48 13.63 -6.51 0.53
CA LEU A 48 12.75 -7.15 1.49
C LEU A 48 11.31 -6.71 1.31
N VAL A 49 10.38 -7.57 1.67
CA VAL A 49 8.95 -7.31 1.61
C VAL A 49 8.32 -7.51 2.98
N MET A 50 7.62 -6.48 3.48
CA MET A 50 6.81 -6.56 4.69
C MET A 50 5.34 -6.51 4.30
N GLU A 51 4.67 -7.65 4.44
CA GLU A 51 3.27 -7.84 4.04
C GLU A 51 2.30 -7.38 5.15
N GLY A 52 1.06 -7.16 4.77
CA GLY A 52 -0.02 -6.81 5.68
C GLY A 52 -0.71 -8.00 6.35
N ILE A 53 -1.94 -7.79 6.81
CA ILE A 53 -2.82 -8.83 7.33
C ILE A 53 -3.19 -9.79 6.18
N PRO A 54 -3.15 -11.11 6.37
CA PRO A 54 -3.61 -12.07 5.37
C PRO A 54 -5.08 -11.87 5.01
N CYS A 55 -5.32 -11.18 3.89
CA CYS A 55 -6.64 -10.92 3.32
C CYS A 55 -6.50 -10.55 1.85
N VAL A 56 -7.62 -10.46 1.12
CA VAL A 56 -7.64 -10.17 -0.33
C VAL A 56 -6.86 -8.90 -0.68
N VAL A 57 -7.00 -7.82 0.10
CA VAL A 57 -6.27 -6.55 -0.11
C VAL A 57 -4.77 -6.78 -0.12
N ASN A 58 -4.23 -7.52 0.88
CA ASN A 58 -2.81 -7.83 0.95
C ASN A 58 -2.38 -8.77 -0.18
N THR A 59 -3.15 -9.80 -0.45
CA THR A 59 -2.86 -10.77 -1.52
C THR A 59 -2.72 -10.05 -2.86
N ASP A 60 -3.70 -9.23 -3.24
CA ASP A 60 -3.69 -8.50 -4.50
C ASP A 60 -2.46 -7.56 -4.62
N ARG A 61 -2.09 -6.86 -3.53
CA ARG A 61 -0.89 -6.00 -3.49
C ARG A 61 0.38 -6.81 -3.69
N VAL A 62 0.54 -7.87 -2.91
CA VAL A 62 1.78 -8.68 -2.86
C VAL A 62 1.98 -9.47 -4.14
N GLU A 63 0.93 -10.09 -4.68
CA GLU A 63 1.00 -10.83 -5.94
C GLU A 63 1.36 -9.91 -7.11
N ALA A 64 0.71 -8.74 -7.21
CA ALA A 64 1.01 -7.76 -8.25
C ALA A 64 2.43 -7.19 -8.12
N PHE A 65 2.89 -6.93 -6.90
CA PHE A 65 4.26 -6.51 -6.63
C PHE A 65 5.27 -7.57 -7.09
N LYS A 66 5.11 -8.82 -6.65
CA LYS A 66 6.01 -9.93 -6.99
C LYS A 66 6.03 -10.20 -8.50
N ALA A 67 4.85 -10.15 -9.15
CA ALA A 67 4.74 -10.32 -10.60
C ALA A 67 5.46 -9.21 -11.39
N GLU A 68 5.43 -7.98 -10.90
CA GLU A 68 6.14 -6.85 -11.52
C GLU A 68 7.65 -6.95 -11.29
N ILE A 69 8.09 -7.23 -10.06
CA ILE A 69 9.53 -7.44 -9.73
C ILE A 69 10.13 -8.58 -10.56
N ALA A 70 9.37 -9.64 -10.85
CA ALA A 70 9.86 -10.75 -11.66
C ALA A 70 10.28 -10.36 -13.09
N LYS A 71 9.84 -9.19 -13.59
CA LYS A 71 10.30 -8.62 -14.87
C LYS A 71 11.70 -8.01 -14.79
N HIS A 72 12.25 -7.87 -13.58
CA HIS A 72 13.56 -7.29 -13.30
C HIS A 72 14.47 -8.36 -12.68
N PRO A 73 15.07 -9.26 -13.47
CA PRO A 73 15.83 -10.41 -12.97
C PRO A 73 17.07 -10.05 -12.14
N GLY A 74 17.50 -8.80 -12.19
CA GLY A 74 18.57 -8.28 -11.34
C GLY A 74 18.12 -7.92 -9.91
N ILE A 75 16.81 -7.90 -9.63
CA ILE A 75 16.26 -7.64 -8.30
C ILE A 75 15.89 -8.96 -7.64
N LYS A 76 16.41 -9.20 -6.44
CA LYS A 76 16.13 -10.38 -5.64
C LYS A 76 15.32 -10.04 -4.41
N ILE A 77 14.17 -10.66 -4.25
CA ILE A 77 13.43 -10.65 -2.97
C ILE A 77 14.12 -11.63 -2.03
N LEU A 78 14.76 -11.12 -0.98
CA LEU A 78 15.45 -11.93 0.02
C LEU A 78 14.46 -12.66 0.91
N GLU A 79 13.41 -11.96 1.34
CA GLU A 79 12.37 -12.50 2.19
C GLU A 79 11.09 -11.66 2.08
N SER A 80 9.94 -12.30 2.36
CA SER A 80 8.61 -11.68 2.37
C SER A 80 7.85 -12.24 3.57
N GLN A 81 7.57 -11.38 4.57
CA GLN A 81 6.86 -11.77 5.79
C GLN A 81 5.80 -10.74 6.18
N SER A 82 4.74 -11.20 6.86
CA SER A 82 3.69 -10.33 7.36
C SER A 82 4.13 -9.56 8.61
N ALA A 83 3.96 -8.24 8.58
CA ALA A 83 4.00 -7.36 9.74
C ALA A 83 2.58 -6.94 10.20
N TYR A 84 1.52 -7.50 9.59
CA TYR A 84 0.12 -7.35 10.00
C TYR A 84 -0.41 -5.90 10.02
N TRP A 85 0.20 -4.98 9.27
CA TRP A 85 -0.09 -3.53 9.33
C TRP A 85 0.06 -2.95 10.75
N ASP A 86 1.06 -3.42 11.46
CA ASP A 86 1.32 -3.07 12.85
C ASP A 86 2.73 -2.50 13.01
N THR A 87 2.83 -1.30 13.59
CA THR A 87 4.10 -0.57 13.73
C THR A 87 5.14 -1.32 14.56
N GLU A 88 4.73 -1.96 15.67
CA GLU A 88 5.67 -2.69 16.53
C GLU A 88 6.16 -3.98 15.87
N LYS A 89 5.28 -4.67 15.14
CA LYS A 89 5.67 -5.85 14.37
C LYS A 89 6.58 -5.47 13.21
N GLY A 90 6.32 -4.33 12.56
CA GLY A 90 7.21 -3.77 11.54
C GLY A 90 8.61 -3.48 12.09
N LEU A 91 8.69 -2.87 13.27
CA LEU A 91 9.95 -2.63 13.97
C LEU A 91 10.70 -3.94 14.24
N LYS A 92 10.06 -4.90 14.89
CA LYS A 92 10.67 -6.19 15.25
C LYS A 92 11.09 -7.00 14.02
N LEU A 93 10.28 -7.00 12.97
CA LEU A 93 10.60 -7.70 11.73
C LEU A 93 11.81 -7.08 11.04
N MET A 94 11.90 -5.74 11.03
CA MET A 94 13.06 -5.05 10.46
C MET A 94 14.34 -5.31 11.27
N GLU A 95 14.28 -5.32 12.60
CA GLU A 95 15.42 -5.70 13.46
C GLU A 95 15.95 -7.08 13.10
N ASN A 96 15.05 -8.07 12.93
CA ASN A 96 15.42 -9.42 12.52
C ASN A 96 16.08 -9.44 11.13
N TYR A 97 15.52 -8.69 10.17
CA TYR A 97 16.08 -8.60 8.83
C TYR A 97 17.47 -7.96 8.81
N LEU A 98 17.66 -6.90 9.61
CA LEU A 98 18.95 -6.20 9.72
C LEU A 98 20.05 -7.09 10.33
N GLN A 99 19.68 -8.03 11.21
CA GLN A 99 20.60 -9.03 11.77
C GLN A 99 20.89 -10.17 10.78
N LYS A 100 19.88 -10.60 10.04
CA LYS A 100 19.96 -11.77 9.15
C LYS A 100 20.67 -11.47 7.83
N TYR A 101 20.44 -10.29 7.26
CA TYR A 101 20.94 -9.93 5.94
C TYR A 101 22.03 -8.89 6.00
N PRO A 102 23.25 -9.23 5.54
CA PRO A 102 24.40 -8.31 5.59
C PRO A 102 24.24 -7.11 4.64
N LYS A 103 23.39 -7.23 3.61
CA LYS A 103 23.10 -6.20 2.63
C LYS A 103 21.62 -6.18 2.29
N ILE A 104 21.03 -4.99 2.25
CA ILE A 104 19.66 -4.72 1.86
C ILE A 104 19.66 -3.41 1.05
N ASP A 105 19.24 -3.44 -0.21
CA ASP A 105 19.21 -2.24 -1.04
C ASP A 105 17.90 -1.46 -0.88
N ALA A 106 16.74 -2.15 -0.76
CA ALA A 106 15.45 -1.50 -0.49
C ALA A 106 14.50 -2.39 0.31
N VAL A 107 13.49 -1.77 0.90
CA VAL A 107 12.40 -2.45 1.61
C VAL A 107 11.07 -1.94 1.07
N TRP A 108 10.23 -2.83 0.58
CA TRP A 108 8.82 -2.52 0.34
C TRP A 108 8.00 -2.90 1.56
N VAL A 109 7.21 -1.95 1.99
CA VAL A 109 6.31 -2.10 3.13
C VAL A 109 4.90 -1.79 2.65
N GLY A 110 3.99 -2.74 2.74
CA GLY A 110 2.64 -2.60 2.19
C GLY A 110 1.73 -1.61 2.94
N ASP A 111 2.31 -0.81 3.87
CA ASP A 111 1.58 0.12 4.73
C ASP A 111 2.52 1.13 5.40
N ASP A 112 2.06 2.39 5.58
CA ASP A 112 2.88 3.46 6.15
C ASP A 112 3.11 3.30 7.68
N ASP A 113 2.19 2.71 8.44
CA ASP A 113 2.39 2.47 9.87
C ASP A 113 3.52 1.45 10.11
N VAL A 114 3.54 0.39 9.32
CA VAL A 114 4.65 -0.59 9.34
C VAL A 114 5.96 0.07 8.91
N LEU A 115 5.91 0.97 7.91
CA LEU A 115 7.09 1.71 7.45
C LEU A 115 7.72 2.51 8.57
N LEU A 116 6.93 3.22 9.38
CA LEU A 116 7.44 4.03 10.49
C LEU A 116 8.16 3.16 11.53
N GLY A 117 7.62 1.99 11.84
CA GLY A 117 8.27 1.03 12.73
C GLY A 117 9.59 0.49 12.15
N ALA A 118 9.56 0.06 10.90
CA ALA A 118 10.75 -0.45 10.21
C ALA A 118 11.84 0.63 10.03
N LEU A 119 11.46 1.87 9.74
CA LEU A 119 12.39 3.00 9.66
C LEU A 119 13.06 3.30 10.99
N LYS A 120 12.33 3.19 12.11
CA LYS A 120 12.91 3.35 13.45
C LYS A 120 13.99 2.29 13.68
N ALA A 121 13.72 1.01 13.41
CA ALA A 121 14.71 -0.05 13.54
C ALA A 121 15.95 0.20 12.67
N LEU A 122 15.76 0.66 11.41
CA LEU A 122 16.88 1.00 10.54
C LEU A 122 17.74 2.14 11.11
N LYS A 123 17.12 3.20 11.61
CA LYS A 123 17.84 4.34 12.23
C LYS A 123 18.63 3.92 13.47
N GLU A 124 18.04 3.10 14.34
CA GLU A 124 18.68 2.59 15.56
C GLU A 124 19.84 1.64 15.26
N SER A 125 19.78 0.86 14.17
CA SER A 125 20.86 -0.03 13.75
C SER A 125 22.12 0.68 13.23
N GLY A 126 21.99 1.93 12.83
CA GLY A 126 23.06 2.72 12.22
C GLY A 126 23.49 2.26 10.80
N ARG A 127 22.79 1.29 10.20
CA ARG A 127 23.09 0.80 8.84
C ARG A 127 22.82 1.87 7.78
N LYS A 128 23.60 1.83 6.68
CA LYS A 128 23.57 2.84 5.59
C LYS A 128 23.39 2.21 4.20
N ASP A 129 23.26 0.91 4.11
CA ASP A 129 23.12 0.18 2.84
C ASP A 129 21.71 0.26 2.25
N VAL A 130 20.67 0.45 3.09
CA VAL A 130 19.28 0.63 2.63
C VAL A 130 19.13 1.99 1.98
N LYS A 131 18.85 2.00 0.68
CA LYS A 131 18.73 3.22 -0.15
C LYS A 131 17.30 3.75 -0.23
N LEU A 132 16.32 2.86 -0.09
CA LEU A 132 14.91 3.18 -0.23
C LEU A 132 14.06 2.31 0.70
N MET A 133 13.14 2.95 1.42
CA MET A 133 12.01 2.30 2.05
C MET A 133 10.73 2.91 1.47
N LEU A 134 9.89 2.07 0.87
CA LEU A 134 8.67 2.51 0.21
C LEU A 134 7.47 1.94 0.96
N GLY A 135 6.63 2.81 1.48
CA GLY A 135 5.40 2.50 2.20
C GLY A 135 4.16 2.53 1.31
N GLY A 136 3.04 2.73 1.93
CA GLY A 136 1.77 2.90 1.25
C GLY A 136 0.62 3.19 2.19
N GLY A 137 -0.35 3.90 1.66
CA GLY A 137 -1.48 4.46 2.38
C GLY A 137 -1.58 5.96 2.16
N GLY A 138 -0.44 6.65 2.06
CA GLY A 138 -0.37 8.10 1.93
C GLY A 138 -0.64 8.81 3.26
N SER A 139 -0.14 8.25 4.37
CA SER A 139 -0.28 8.86 5.68
C SER A 139 0.41 10.23 5.74
N LYS A 140 -0.17 11.14 6.52
CA LYS A 140 0.35 12.51 6.71
C LYS A 140 1.84 12.52 7.06
N HIS A 141 2.27 11.63 7.95
CA HIS A 141 3.66 11.58 8.40
C HIS A 141 4.60 11.16 7.27
N VAL A 142 4.23 10.16 6.48
CA VAL A 142 5.06 9.68 5.36
C VAL A 142 5.04 10.67 4.21
N VAL A 143 3.89 11.26 3.86
CA VAL A 143 3.81 12.32 2.86
C VAL A 143 4.65 13.53 3.28
N LYS A 144 4.66 13.90 4.58
CA LYS A 144 5.54 14.96 5.08
C LYS A 144 7.02 14.62 4.89
N MET A 145 7.43 13.37 5.14
CA MET A 145 8.82 12.94 4.88
C MET A 145 9.18 13.09 3.39
N VAL A 146 8.26 12.72 2.49
CA VAL A 146 8.45 12.91 1.04
C VAL A 146 8.61 14.39 0.69
N LEU A 147 7.77 15.27 1.25
CA LEU A 147 7.87 16.72 1.08
C LEU A 147 9.21 17.27 1.58
N ASP A 148 9.67 16.78 2.72
CA ASP A 148 10.94 17.19 3.34
C ASP A 148 12.15 16.55 2.65
N LYS A 149 11.92 15.75 1.60
CA LYS A 149 12.97 15.07 0.82
C LYS A 149 13.83 14.13 1.68
N ASP A 150 13.16 13.32 2.53
CA ASP A 150 13.87 12.29 3.31
C ASP A 150 14.66 11.39 2.34
N PRO A 151 15.95 11.14 2.63
CA PRO A 151 16.81 10.43 1.69
C PRO A 151 16.46 8.95 1.51
N ILE A 152 15.69 8.37 2.43
CA ILE A 152 15.34 6.94 2.43
C ILE A 152 13.84 6.75 2.15
N VAL A 153 12.99 7.61 2.71
CA VAL A 153 11.53 7.60 2.51
C VAL A 153 11.15 8.77 1.63
N ASN A 154 11.41 8.66 0.35
CA ASN A 154 11.22 9.74 -0.63
C ASN A 154 10.01 9.52 -1.56
N MET A 155 9.22 8.46 -1.30
CA MET A 155 7.97 8.18 -1.98
C MET A 155 7.07 7.26 -1.15
N THR A 156 5.77 7.31 -1.42
CA THR A 156 4.76 6.37 -0.92
C THR A 156 3.71 6.11 -2.00
N VAL A 157 2.81 5.14 -1.78
CA VAL A 157 1.68 4.85 -2.70
C VAL A 157 0.38 5.23 -2.00
N THR A 158 -0.52 5.94 -2.68
CA THR A 158 -1.81 6.30 -2.09
C THR A 158 -2.74 5.10 -1.97
N TYR A 159 -3.58 5.13 -0.94
CA TYR A 159 -4.77 4.28 -0.83
C TYR A 159 -5.93 5.15 -0.36
N PRO A 160 -6.75 5.68 -1.31
CA PRO A 160 -7.58 6.84 -1.04
C PRO A 160 -8.75 6.52 -0.11
N PRO A 161 -8.89 7.19 1.06
CA PRO A 161 -10.04 7.01 1.96
C PRO A 161 -11.35 7.51 1.33
N LYS A 162 -11.27 8.26 0.23
CA LYS A 162 -12.43 8.70 -0.57
C LYS A 162 -13.33 7.55 -1.03
N MET A 163 -12.85 6.31 -1.01
CA MET A 163 -13.70 5.14 -1.28
C MET A 163 -14.91 5.04 -0.34
N ILE A 164 -14.83 5.63 0.86
CA ILE A 164 -15.96 5.66 1.81
C ILE A 164 -17.06 6.57 1.26
N GLU A 165 -16.70 7.76 0.75
CA GLU A 165 -17.63 8.67 0.09
C GLU A 165 -18.29 8.00 -1.12
N GLU A 166 -17.51 7.37 -1.99
CA GLU A 166 -18.01 6.66 -3.16
C GLU A 166 -18.94 5.49 -2.77
N GLY A 167 -18.67 4.81 -1.67
CA GLY A 167 -19.54 3.77 -1.12
C GLY A 167 -20.90 4.32 -0.68
N ILE A 168 -20.93 5.49 -0.03
CA ILE A 168 -22.16 6.17 0.38
C ILE A 168 -22.95 6.63 -0.87
N VAL A 169 -22.25 7.21 -1.85
CA VAL A 169 -22.86 7.64 -3.11
C VAL A 169 -23.48 6.44 -3.83
N ALA A 170 -22.76 5.32 -3.92
CA ALA A 170 -23.26 4.10 -4.54
C ALA A 170 -24.49 3.53 -3.80
N ALA A 171 -24.51 3.58 -2.46
CA ALA A 171 -25.65 3.14 -1.66
C ALA A 171 -26.89 4.01 -1.90
N ILE A 172 -26.74 5.34 -1.89
CA ILE A 172 -27.83 6.28 -2.17
C ILE A 172 -28.37 6.10 -3.60
N ALA A 173 -27.46 5.96 -4.58
CA ALA A 173 -27.86 5.75 -5.98
C ALA A 173 -28.61 4.44 -6.16
N GLY A 174 -28.16 3.35 -5.54
CA GLY A 174 -28.82 2.06 -5.55
C GLY A 174 -30.23 2.09 -4.94
N LEU A 175 -30.38 2.76 -3.78
CA LEU A 175 -31.71 2.94 -3.15
C LEU A 175 -32.65 3.71 -4.07
N ARG A 176 -32.20 4.79 -4.71
CA ARG A 176 -33.00 5.57 -5.65
C ARG A 176 -33.34 4.81 -6.94
N ASN A 177 -32.52 3.81 -7.28
CA ASN A 177 -32.71 2.98 -8.47
C ASN A 177 -33.44 1.64 -8.17
N GLY A 178 -34.27 1.63 -7.13
CA GLY A 178 -35.10 0.46 -6.78
C GLY A 178 -34.28 -0.76 -6.29
N GLY A 179 -33.17 -0.54 -5.61
CA GLY A 179 -32.32 -1.61 -5.08
C GLY A 179 -31.42 -2.25 -6.12
N LYS A 180 -31.01 -1.52 -7.14
CA LYS A 180 -30.08 -1.98 -8.18
C LYS A 180 -28.89 -1.05 -8.30
N ALA A 181 -27.71 -1.61 -8.61
CA ALA A 181 -26.53 -0.81 -8.88
C ALA A 181 -26.78 0.19 -10.02
N ALA A 182 -26.39 1.43 -9.82
CA ALA A 182 -26.47 2.44 -10.87
C ALA A 182 -25.54 2.02 -12.02
N ASP A 183 -25.99 2.21 -13.25
CA ASP A 183 -25.25 1.87 -14.48
C ASP A 183 -24.78 0.39 -14.56
N GLY A 184 -25.37 -0.50 -13.74
CA GLY A 184 -24.99 -1.91 -13.69
C GLY A 184 -23.59 -2.18 -13.13
N LYS A 185 -22.92 -1.17 -12.57
CA LYS A 185 -21.57 -1.31 -12.02
C LYS A 185 -21.60 -1.98 -10.64
N THR A 186 -21.11 -3.20 -10.57
CA THR A 186 -20.99 -3.98 -9.34
C THR A 186 -19.64 -3.78 -8.63
N LYS A 187 -18.67 -3.13 -9.28
CA LYS A 187 -17.35 -2.82 -8.73
C LYS A 187 -16.92 -1.42 -9.14
N ILE A 188 -16.51 -0.63 -8.14
CA ILE A 188 -15.89 0.69 -8.30
C ILE A 188 -14.47 0.59 -7.75
N VAL A 189 -13.47 0.90 -8.57
CA VAL A 189 -12.06 0.81 -8.20
C VAL A 189 -11.46 2.21 -8.20
N MET A 190 -10.93 2.61 -7.05
CA MET A 190 -10.23 3.88 -6.87
C MET A 190 -8.76 3.72 -7.21
N PRO A 191 -8.16 4.58 -8.06
CA PRO A 191 -6.76 4.46 -8.44
C PRO A 191 -5.82 4.64 -7.25
N SER A 192 -4.67 3.96 -7.32
CA SER A 192 -3.53 4.19 -6.43
C SER A 192 -2.41 4.86 -7.21
N GLU A 193 -1.77 5.87 -6.61
CA GLU A 193 -0.78 6.73 -7.26
C GLU A 193 0.50 6.78 -6.43
N ILE A 194 1.64 6.95 -7.10
CA ILE A 194 2.91 7.23 -6.42
C ILE A 194 2.92 8.70 -6.00
N VAL A 195 3.14 8.92 -4.72
CA VAL A 195 3.46 10.23 -4.14
C VAL A 195 4.99 10.35 -4.08
N ASN A 196 5.53 11.39 -4.68
CA ASN A 196 6.95 11.71 -4.71
C ASN A 196 7.16 13.23 -4.50
N ALA A 197 8.38 13.71 -4.57
CA ALA A 197 8.70 15.11 -4.31
C ALA A 197 8.00 16.11 -5.26
N GLU A 198 7.53 15.65 -6.44
CA GLU A 198 6.89 16.52 -7.43
C GLU A 198 5.42 16.77 -7.11
N ASN A 199 4.71 15.77 -6.55
CA ASN A 199 3.28 15.83 -6.30
C ASN A 199 2.88 15.74 -4.81
N ALA A 200 3.81 15.54 -3.89
CA ALA A 200 3.50 15.34 -2.46
C ALA A 200 2.70 16.50 -1.85
N GLY A 201 2.84 17.72 -2.38
CA GLY A 201 2.05 18.88 -1.94
C GLY A 201 0.54 18.71 -2.14
N GLU A 202 0.12 17.94 -3.14
CA GLU A 202 -1.29 17.67 -3.44
C GLU A 202 -1.90 16.63 -2.48
N PHE A 203 -1.05 15.82 -1.84
CA PHE A 203 -1.44 14.73 -0.94
C PHE A 203 -1.17 15.04 0.55
N TYR A 204 -0.60 16.21 0.86
CA TYR A 204 -0.33 16.58 2.25
C TYR A 204 -1.49 17.37 2.85
N PHE A 205 -2.19 16.76 3.79
CA PHE A 205 -3.27 17.37 4.55
C PHE A 205 -2.86 17.51 6.02
N ALA A 206 -2.49 18.72 6.44
CA ALA A 206 -1.96 18.97 7.79
C ALA A 206 -2.94 18.56 8.91
N ASP A 207 -4.24 18.71 8.66
CA ASP A 207 -5.32 18.39 9.62
C ASP A 207 -5.79 16.94 9.53
N SER A 208 -5.19 16.11 8.64
CA SER A 208 -5.52 14.68 8.58
C SER A 208 -5.18 13.98 9.90
N ILE A 209 -6.05 13.08 10.33
CA ILE A 209 -5.80 12.19 11.47
C ILE A 209 -4.94 10.98 11.07
N TYR A 210 -4.79 10.74 9.77
CA TYR A 210 -3.99 9.65 9.20
C TYR A 210 -2.84 10.19 8.38
#